data_29e24338087c3b8a60c074e7a5baf155
#
_entry.id   29e24338087c3b8a60c074e7a5baf155
#
_cell.length_a   1.000
_cell.length_b   1.000
_cell.length_c   1.000
_cell.angle_alpha   90.00
_cell.angle_beta   90.00
_cell.angle_gamma   90.00
#
_symmetry.space_group_name_H-M   'P 1'
#
loop_
_entity.id
_entity.type
_entity.pdbx_description
1 polymer ?
#
loop_
_entity_poly.entity_id
_entity_poly.type
_entity_poly.pdbx_seq_one_letter_code
_entity_poly.pdbx_strand_id
1 'polypeptide(L)'
;MPLTARPWLIAVLLVGLLASSRFISAASSPTSADKVEERAQAAYPKPFSRPNSMGEDYNTWRGATGPDVGQTVVDIRRLPSRVDNSTRPQFPPIYKQKGGACGQFTSIASIFTYEMNLLNGTVASTDATRFPADFSWNMCNAANSAQGSEAYHGWETAKHVGIPTVKTYGRVEADKDLIGKWANGYPIWREAMEYRVAGYRYTPTATVAQIDEARGWLFDRNQPKAGQAPVGGLLALDGRMGELKKVTRTIPEGDYLAGEDVWIDWGPSGFGHGITCVGYDDQVGFDVNGDGKVSNDIDINGDGKVTLADRERGAFIVVNSWGQTWSKDGKIYLLYSAMVDPTWKRGNYLGRIEVSRHIPRSTLKLKLACNKRSDLRVTIGIAGDKDATKAEHELAPQPLNGWPLFGKPKNNVGEVPLAGPGDESPLEIGIDLTPL
;
A
#
# COMPACT_ATOMS: atom_id res chain seq x y z
N MET A 1 41.59 17.80 28.82
CA MET A 1 40.47 17.48 27.93
C MET A 1 39.38 16.85 28.80
N PRO A 2 38.23 17.48 29.00
CA PRO A 2 37.19 16.89 29.85
C PRO A 2 36.46 15.81 29.06
N LEU A 3 36.29 14.65 29.68
CA LEU A 3 35.48 13.54 29.24
C LEU A 3 33.98 13.99 29.27
N THR A 4 33.38 14.09 28.11
CA THR A 4 31.94 14.32 27.99
C THR A 4 31.21 13.08 28.47
N ALA A 5 30.43 13.22 29.52
CA ALA A 5 29.53 12.21 30.02
C ALA A 5 28.53 11.82 28.93
N ARG A 6 28.44 10.53 28.60
CA ARG A 6 27.39 9.98 27.73
C ARG A 6 26.08 10.01 28.51
N PRO A 7 24.97 10.50 27.93
CA PRO A 7 23.67 10.40 28.60
C PRO A 7 23.31 8.92 28.74
N TRP A 8 22.88 8.53 29.92
CA TRP A 8 22.41 7.19 30.22
C TRP A 8 20.99 7.04 29.65
N LEU A 9 20.83 6.10 28.73
CA LEU A 9 19.52 5.74 28.18
C LEU A 9 18.83 4.81 29.18
N ILE A 10 17.86 5.32 29.94
CA ILE A 10 16.98 4.48 30.76
C ILE A 10 15.65 4.40 30.03
N ALA A 11 15.34 3.21 29.49
CA ALA A 11 14.04 2.93 28.93
C ALA A 11 13.09 2.55 30.06
N VAL A 12 12.10 3.38 30.35
CA VAL A 12 10.98 3.01 31.22
C VAL A 12 9.92 2.36 30.36
N LEU A 13 9.75 1.05 30.50
CA LEU A 13 8.74 0.29 29.80
C LEU A 13 7.44 0.28 30.62
N LEU A 14 6.42 1.01 30.18
CA LEU A 14 5.07 0.92 30.73
C LEU A 14 4.25 -0.05 29.88
N VAL A 15 4.03 -1.26 30.37
CA VAL A 15 3.08 -2.23 29.78
C VAL A 15 1.77 -2.13 30.54
N GLY A 16 0.74 -1.55 29.93
CA GLY A 16 -0.61 -1.51 30.48
C GLY A 16 -1.46 -2.65 29.90
N LEU A 17 -1.91 -3.58 30.74
CA LEU A 17 -2.97 -4.53 30.45
C LEU A 17 -4.31 -3.91 30.86
N LEU A 18 -5.17 -3.57 29.90
CA LEU A 18 -6.55 -3.19 30.17
C LEU A 18 -7.40 -4.45 30.37
N ALA A 19 -7.61 -4.83 31.61
CA ALA A 19 -8.63 -5.83 31.94
C ALA A 19 -10.02 -5.20 31.74
N SER A 20 -10.82 -5.76 30.86
CA SER A 20 -12.21 -5.35 30.65
C SER A 20 -13.08 -5.82 31.80
N SER A 21 -13.15 -5.04 32.90
CA SER A 21 -14.20 -5.17 33.88
C SER A 21 -15.23 -4.07 33.64
N ARG A 22 -16.47 -4.47 33.32
CA ARG A 22 -17.61 -3.57 33.28
C ARG A 22 -17.82 -2.98 34.69
N PHE A 23 -17.59 -1.68 34.86
CA PHE A 23 -18.10 -0.90 35.97
C PHE A 23 -18.94 0.27 35.49
N ILE A 24 -20.08 0.39 36.14
CA ILE A 24 -21.11 1.41 35.93
C ILE A 24 -20.57 2.77 36.40
N SER A 25 -20.80 3.78 35.57
CA SER A 25 -20.70 5.23 35.73
C SER A 25 -20.57 5.81 37.12
N ALA A 26 -19.47 6.51 37.35
CA ALA A 26 -19.43 7.78 38.03
C ALA A 26 -18.38 8.65 37.33
N ALA A 27 -18.74 9.90 37.02
CA ALA A 27 -17.85 10.85 36.35
C ALA A 27 -16.62 11.11 37.24
N SER A 28 -15.51 10.45 36.92
CA SER A 28 -14.21 10.69 37.51
C SER A 28 -13.34 11.47 36.55
N SER A 29 -12.55 12.39 37.08
CA SER A 29 -11.51 13.10 36.33
C SER A 29 -10.62 12.11 35.57
N PRO A 30 -10.14 12.44 34.37
CA PRO A 30 -9.37 11.52 33.54
C PRO A 30 -8.15 10.99 34.30
N THR A 31 -7.97 9.67 34.25
CA THR A 31 -6.85 8.98 34.93
C THR A 31 -5.54 9.27 34.22
N SER A 32 -4.42 8.97 34.83
CA SER A 32 -3.10 9.10 34.19
C SER A 32 -2.99 8.23 32.90
N ALA A 33 -3.71 7.11 32.87
CA ALA A 33 -3.78 6.22 31.70
C ALA A 33 -4.49 6.89 30.51
N ASP A 34 -5.61 7.59 30.76
CA ASP A 34 -6.35 8.31 29.70
C ASP A 34 -5.49 9.43 29.10
N LYS A 35 -4.67 10.11 29.92
CA LYS A 35 -3.75 11.15 29.44
C LYS A 35 -2.57 10.60 28.65
N VAL A 36 -2.10 9.39 28.96
CA VAL A 36 -1.06 8.70 28.20
C VAL A 36 -1.62 8.26 26.84
N GLU A 37 -2.86 7.75 26.81
CA GLU A 37 -3.53 7.37 25.57
C GLU A 37 -3.78 8.58 24.67
N GLU A 38 -4.22 9.71 25.23
CA GLU A 38 -4.42 10.95 24.47
C GLU A 38 -3.10 11.52 23.91
N ARG A 39 -1.99 11.43 24.66
CA ARG A 39 -0.66 11.84 24.18
C ARG A 39 -0.08 10.88 23.17
N ALA A 40 -0.25 9.57 23.35
CA ALA A 40 0.17 8.56 22.39
C ALA A 40 -0.59 8.72 21.07
N GLN A 41 -1.88 9.08 21.12
CA GLN A 41 -2.68 9.38 19.92
C GLN A 41 -2.29 10.70 19.24
N ALA A 42 -1.74 11.67 20.00
CA ALA A 42 -1.26 12.93 19.42
C ALA A 42 0.08 12.76 18.67
N ALA A 43 0.90 11.78 19.06
CA ALA A 43 2.15 11.46 18.36
C ALA A 43 1.92 10.75 17.02
N TYR A 44 0.75 10.14 16.83
CA TYR A 44 0.32 9.51 15.58
C TYR A 44 -1.05 10.07 15.21
N PRO A 45 -1.26 10.57 13.98
CA PRO A 45 -2.58 11.06 13.58
C PRO A 45 -3.62 9.96 13.78
N LYS A 46 -4.80 10.34 14.30
CA LYS A 46 -5.92 9.42 14.51
C LYS A 46 -6.18 8.63 13.24
N PRO A 47 -6.46 7.31 13.35
CA PRO A 47 -6.87 6.55 12.17
C PRO A 47 -8.10 7.21 11.58
N PHE A 48 -8.05 7.49 10.27
CA PHE A 48 -9.16 8.12 9.58
C PHE A 48 -10.40 7.25 9.69
N SER A 49 -11.47 7.80 10.24
CA SER A 49 -12.81 7.21 10.08
C SER A 49 -13.16 7.27 8.60
N ARG A 50 -13.69 6.17 8.07
CA ARG A 50 -14.13 6.14 6.68
C ARG A 50 -15.18 7.23 6.46
N PRO A 51 -15.00 8.17 5.51
CA PRO A 51 -16.01 9.16 5.22
C PRO A 51 -17.31 8.50 4.78
N ASN A 52 -18.43 8.96 5.32
CA ASN A 52 -19.75 8.47 4.91
C ASN A 52 -20.26 9.16 3.64
N SER A 53 -19.56 10.20 3.17
CA SER A 53 -19.94 10.99 1.99
C SER A 53 -18.84 11.00 0.94
N MET A 54 -19.26 11.16 -0.30
CA MET A 54 -18.46 11.03 -1.52
C MET A 54 -17.82 12.33 -1.98
N GLY A 55 -17.73 13.34 -1.14
CA GLY A 55 -17.14 14.64 -1.48
C GLY A 55 -15.77 14.89 -0.87
N GLU A 56 -15.26 13.97 -0.03
CA GLU A 56 -13.97 14.16 0.60
C GLU A 56 -12.82 13.73 -0.33
N ASP A 57 -11.73 14.49 -0.31
CA ASP A 57 -10.52 14.15 -1.04
C ASP A 57 -10.04 12.76 -0.62
N TYR A 58 -9.88 11.86 -1.59
CA TYR A 58 -9.46 10.49 -1.37
C TYR A 58 -8.09 10.41 -0.70
N ASN A 59 -7.19 11.36 -0.98
CA ASN A 59 -5.88 11.46 -0.33
C ASN A 59 -6.01 11.76 1.17
N THR A 60 -6.91 12.67 1.55
CA THR A 60 -7.19 12.97 2.96
C THR A 60 -7.76 11.74 3.66
N TRP A 61 -8.72 11.07 3.03
CA TRP A 61 -9.34 9.88 3.58
C TRP A 61 -8.36 8.70 3.73
N ARG A 62 -7.44 8.54 2.79
CA ARG A 62 -6.43 7.47 2.82
C ARG A 62 -5.21 7.82 3.66
N GLY A 63 -5.20 8.96 4.35
CA GLY A 63 -4.07 9.35 5.18
C GLY A 63 -2.80 9.59 4.38
N ALA A 64 -2.94 10.13 3.17
CA ALA A 64 -1.81 10.55 2.35
C ALA A 64 -1.04 11.65 3.06
N THR A 65 -0.21 11.27 4.02
CA THR A 65 0.65 12.16 4.79
C THR A 65 2.09 11.74 4.55
N GLY A 66 2.85 12.61 4.03
CA GLY A 66 4.29 12.44 3.79
C GLY A 66 4.84 13.72 3.24
N PRO A 67 6.16 13.84 3.11
CA PRO A 67 6.71 14.87 2.26
C PRO A 67 5.98 14.75 0.94
N ASP A 68 5.47 15.86 0.46
CA ASP A 68 4.57 15.97 -0.68
C ASP A 68 5.07 15.07 -1.82
N VAL A 69 4.37 13.96 -2.05
CA VAL A 69 4.53 13.19 -3.29
C VAL A 69 3.87 14.06 -4.35
N GLY A 70 4.62 15.08 -4.79
CA GLY A 70 4.15 16.23 -5.53
C GLY A 70 3.35 15.83 -6.77
N GLN A 71 2.49 16.73 -7.22
CA GLN A 71 1.88 16.59 -8.55
C GLN A 71 2.99 16.48 -9.60
N THR A 72 2.92 15.45 -10.42
CA THR A 72 3.80 15.36 -11.59
C THR A 72 3.34 16.42 -12.58
N VAL A 73 4.12 17.49 -12.74
CA VAL A 73 3.87 18.46 -13.81
C VAL A 73 4.26 17.79 -15.12
N VAL A 74 3.27 17.50 -15.95
CA VAL A 74 3.46 16.75 -17.20
C VAL A 74 3.44 17.70 -18.38
N ASP A 75 4.53 17.77 -19.14
CA ASP A 75 4.45 18.26 -20.52
C ASP A 75 4.00 17.10 -21.42
N ILE A 76 2.70 17.01 -21.66
CA ILE A 76 2.07 15.94 -22.43
C ILE A 76 2.65 15.78 -23.84
N ARG A 77 3.22 16.84 -24.42
CA ARG A 77 3.88 16.81 -25.74
C ARG A 77 5.17 15.98 -25.76
N ARG A 78 5.71 15.64 -24.58
CA ARG A 78 6.93 14.86 -24.41
C ARG A 78 6.67 13.40 -24.07
N LEU A 79 5.42 13.02 -23.81
CA LEU A 79 5.06 11.65 -23.49
C LEU A 79 5.18 10.77 -24.73
N PRO A 80 5.89 9.63 -24.68
CA PRO A 80 5.86 8.64 -25.75
C PRO A 80 4.46 8.02 -25.82
N SER A 81 4.12 7.45 -26.97
CA SER A 81 2.82 6.76 -27.15
C SER A 81 2.71 5.48 -26.34
N ARG A 82 3.85 4.91 -25.89
CA ARG A 82 3.88 3.67 -25.11
C ARG A 82 4.98 3.70 -24.06
N VAL A 83 4.64 3.20 -22.87
CA VAL A 83 5.55 2.90 -21.76
C VAL A 83 5.16 1.54 -21.17
N ASP A 84 6.13 0.67 -20.89
CA ASP A 84 5.92 -0.59 -20.17
C ASP A 84 7.08 -0.82 -19.19
N ASN A 85 6.89 -0.41 -17.95
CA ASN A 85 7.89 -0.53 -16.88
C ASN A 85 8.04 -1.98 -16.36
N SER A 86 7.13 -2.89 -16.73
CA SER A 86 7.26 -4.30 -16.35
C SER A 86 8.41 -5.02 -17.09
N THR A 87 8.95 -4.39 -18.13
CA THR A 87 10.13 -4.89 -18.86
C THR A 87 11.46 -4.49 -18.21
N ARG A 88 11.41 -3.61 -17.20
CA ARG A 88 12.61 -3.17 -16.50
C ARG A 88 13.12 -4.22 -15.52
N PRO A 89 14.43 -4.37 -15.34
CA PRO A 89 15.01 -5.36 -14.43
C PRO A 89 14.66 -5.12 -12.95
N GLN A 90 14.17 -3.93 -12.60
CA GLN A 90 13.68 -3.59 -11.27
C GLN A 90 12.27 -4.13 -10.99
N PHE A 91 11.52 -4.52 -12.04
CA PHE A 91 10.20 -5.11 -11.87
C PHE A 91 10.34 -6.57 -11.42
N PRO A 92 9.63 -6.99 -10.34
CA PRO A 92 9.69 -8.37 -9.85
C PRO A 92 8.96 -9.32 -10.79
N PRO A 93 9.17 -10.65 -10.63
CA PRO A 93 8.35 -11.65 -11.32
C PRO A 93 6.86 -11.46 -11.05
N ILE A 94 6.02 -11.81 -12.01
CA ILE A 94 4.56 -11.80 -11.84
C ILE A 94 4.16 -12.99 -10.96
N TYR A 95 3.67 -12.68 -9.78
CA TYR A 95 3.31 -13.68 -8.77
C TYR A 95 1.92 -14.28 -9.02
N LYS A 96 1.70 -15.49 -8.49
CA LYS A 96 0.38 -16.09 -8.36
C LYS A 96 -0.03 -16.05 -6.90
N GLN A 97 -0.85 -15.05 -6.52
CA GLN A 97 -1.29 -14.88 -5.14
C GLN A 97 -2.04 -16.09 -4.60
N LYS A 98 -1.97 -16.25 -3.28
CA LYS A 98 -2.85 -17.14 -2.51
C LYS A 98 -3.83 -16.29 -1.70
N GLY A 99 -5.10 -16.68 -1.69
CA GLY A 99 -6.14 -15.99 -0.93
C GLY A 99 -6.37 -14.54 -1.34
N GLY A 100 -6.88 -13.72 -0.42
CA GLY A 100 -7.24 -12.31 -0.60
C GLY A 100 -6.09 -11.31 -0.54
N ALA A 101 -4.87 -11.72 -0.85
CA ALA A 101 -3.66 -10.89 -0.67
C ALA A 101 -3.37 -9.90 -1.81
N CYS A 102 -4.30 -9.73 -2.78
CA CYS A 102 -4.08 -8.91 -3.99
C CYS A 102 -3.57 -7.49 -3.70
N GLY A 103 -4.16 -6.80 -2.72
CA GLY A 103 -3.71 -5.45 -2.35
C GLY A 103 -2.26 -5.43 -1.88
N GLN A 104 -1.77 -6.48 -1.21
CA GLN A 104 -0.39 -6.57 -0.74
C GLN A 104 0.57 -7.03 -1.84
N PHE A 105 0.12 -7.88 -2.77
CA PHE A 105 0.90 -8.18 -3.96
C PHE A 105 1.10 -6.94 -4.83
N THR A 106 0.06 -6.13 -5.01
CA THR A 106 0.16 -4.86 -5.72
C THR A 106 1.07 -3.88 -4.99
N SER A 107 0.80 -3.60 -3.71
CA SER A 107 1.48 -2.53 -2.96
C SER A 107 2.92 -2.85 -2.59
N ILE A 108 3.19 -4.09 -2.14
CA ILE A 108 4.49 -4.48 -1.59
C ILE A 108 5.29 -5.34 -2.57
N ALA A 109 4.72 -6.48 -2.99
CA ALA A 109 5.51 -7.39 -3.84
C ALA A 109 5.83 -6.78 -5.20
N SER A 110 4.96 -5.93 -5.76
CA SER A 110 5.19 -5.26 -7.04
C SER A 110 5.74 -3.85 -6.87
N ILE A 111 4.94 -2.90 -6.40
CA ILE A 111 5.27 -1.47 -6.41
C ILE A 111 6.44 -1.15 -5.47
N PHE A 112 6.36 -1.54 -4.20
CA PHE A 112 7.43 -1.27 -3.24
C PHE A 112 8.74 -1.94 -3.64
N THR A 113 8.69 -3.19 -4.14
CA THR A 113 9.87 -3.90 -4.67
C THR A 113 10.49 -3.12 -5.84
N TYR A 114 9.69 -2.67 -6.80
CA TYR A 114 10.17 -1.91 -7.95
C TYR A 114 10.83 -0.60 -7.53
N GLU A 115 10.15 0.20 -6.69
CA GLU A 115 10.64 1.50 -6.24
C GLU A 115 11.91 1.38 -5.38
N MET A 116 11.98 0.37 -4.49
CA MET A 116 13.18 0.12 -3.69
C MET A 116 14.38 -0.30 -4.55
N ASN A 117 14.16 -1.12 -5.59
CA ASN A 117 15.24 -1.49 -6.52
C ASN A 117 15.72 -0.31 -7.36
N LEU A 118 14.81 0.59 -7.76
CA LEU A 118 15.19 1.85 -8.41
C LEU A 118 16.02 2.74 -7.49
N LEU A 119 15.61 2.87 -6.22
CA LEU A 119 16.33 3.67 -5.23
C LEU A 119 17.74 3.12 -4.96
N ASN A 120 17.85 1.79 -4.85
CA ASN A 120 19.11 1.12 -4.51
C ASN A 120 20.01 0.85 -5.75
N GLY A 121 19.53 1.08 -6.98
CA GLY A 121 20.25 0.71 -8.21
C GLY A 121 20.41 -0.80 -8.37
N THR A 122 19.46 -1.60 -7.89
CA THR A 122 19.48 -3.06 -7.92
C THR A 122 18.40 -3.62 -8.84
N VAL A 123 18.37 -4.94 -9.05
CA VAL A 123 17.41 -5.65 -9.86
C VAL A 123 16.57 -6.60 -9.00
N ALA A 124 15.29 -6.79 -9.34
CA ALA A 124 14.34 -7.58 -8.54
C ALA A 124 14.42 -9.09 -8.83
N SER A 125 15.63 -9.64 -8.96
CA SER A 125 15.86 -11.02 -9.38
C SER A 125 16.11 -12.02 -8.25
N THR A 126 16.40 -11.55 -7.04
CA THR A 126 16.77 -12.39 -5.90
C THR A 126 15.90 -12.14 -4.68
N ASP A 127 15.90 -13.08 -3.74
CA ASP A 127 15.19 -12.93 -2.46
C ASP A 127 15.72 -11.76 -1.61
N ALA A 128 16.96 -11.33 -1.83
CA ALA A 128 17.55 -10.18 -1.16
C ALA A 128 17.08 -8.83 -1.71
N THR A 129 16.47 -8.82 -2.87
CA THR A 129 16.02 -7.60 -3.57
C THR A 129 14.51 -7.58 -3.81
N ARG A 130 13.77 -8.58 -3.34
CA ARG A 130 12.31 -8.65 -3.37
C ARG A 130 11.72 -8.51 -1.97
N PHE A 131 10.52 -7.95 -1.90
CA PHE A 131 9.81 -7.69 -0.65
C PHE A 131 8.51 -8.48 -0.59
N PRO A 132 8.20 -9.17 0.55
CA PRO A 132 7.10 -10.12 0.62
C PRO A 132 5.75 -9.44 0.86
N ALA A 133 4.75 -9.80 0.05
CA ALA A 133 3.35 -9.43 0.29
C ALA A 133 2.83 -9.98 1.63
N ASP A 134 3.29 -11.17 2.01
CA ASP A 134 2.82 -11.89 3.19
C ASP A 134 3.11 -11.16 4.51
N PHE A 135 4.24 -10.46 4.62
CA PHE A 135 4.58 -9.74 5.84
C PHE A 135 3.51 -8.70 6.22
N SER A 136 3.14 -7.84 5.28
CA SER A 136 2.11 -6.82 5.52
C SER A 136 0.69 -7.41 5.55
N TRP A 137 0.41 -8.44 4.75
CA TRP A 137 -0.90 -9.09 4.76
C TRP A 137 -1.22 -9.76 6.08
N ASN A 138 -0.25 -10.41 6.71
CA ASN A 138 -0.43 -11.02 8.03
C ASN A 138 -0.69 -10.00 9.14
N MET A 139 -0.20 -8.78 8.99
CA MET A 139 -0.55 -7.70 9.92
C MET A 139 -2.02 -7.27 9.83
N CYS A 140 -2.66 -7.48 8.68
CA CYS A 140 -4.06 -7.11 8.40
C CYS A 140 -5.03 -8.30 8.49
N ASN A 141 -4.58 -9.49 8.90
CA ASN A 141 -5.34 -10.72 8.79
C ASN A 141 -5.49 -11.46 10.13
N ALA A 142 -6.64 -12.09 10.33
CA ALA A 142 -6.98 -12.92 11.50
C ALA A 142 -7.22 -14.38 11.11
N ALA A 143 -6.34 -14.99 10.31
CA ALA A 143 -6.42 -16.37 9.79
C ALA A 143 -7.51 -16.63 8.74
N ASN A 144 -8.01 -15.59 8.08
CA ASN A 144 -8.98 -15.76 7.01
C ASN A 144 -8.29 -15.65 5.63
N SER A 145 -8.18 -16.76 4.92
CA SER A 145 -7.54 -16.80 3.60
C SER A 145 -8.24 -15.95 2.53
N ALA A 146 -9.54 -15.70 2.68
CA ALA A 146 -10.32 -14.85 1.78
C ALA A 146 -10.30 -13.36 2.17
N GLN A 147 -9.69 -13.01 3.30
CA GLN A 147 -9.66 -11.62 3.78
C GLN A 147 -8.78 -10.76 2.88
N GLY A 148 -9.42 -9.80 2.18
CA GLY A 148 -8.75 -8.78 1.39
C GLY A 148 -8.22 -7.63 2.26
N SER A 149 -7.21 -6.94 1.71
CA SER A 149 -6.71 -5.68 2.23
C SER A 149 -6.42 -4.75 1.05
N GLU A 150 -6.49 -3.45 1.29
CA GLU A 150 -6.23 -2.45 0.24
C GLU A 150 -4.72 -2.15 0.16
N ALA A 151 -4.28 -1.60 -0.97
CA ALA A 151 -2.86 -1.30 -1.20
C ALA A 151 -2.25 -0.39 -0.12
N TYR A 152 -3.01 0.62 0.34
CA TYR A 152 -2.50 1.55 1.35
C TYR A 152 -2.18 0.88 2.71
N HIS A 153 -2.80 -0.26 3.06
CA HIS A 153 -2.46 -1.00 4.28
C HIS A 153 -1.00 -1.49 4.25
N GLY A 154 -0.54 -1.95 3.08
CA GLY A 154 0.86 -2.30 2.89
C GLY A 154 1.79 -1.10 3.00
N TRP A 155 1.39 0.03 2.42
CA TRP A 155 2.18 1.26 2.48
C TRP A 155 2.23 1.86 3.89
N GLU A 156 1.14 1.83 4.66
CA GLU A 156 1.16 2.22 6.06
C GLU A 156 2.05 1.27 6.90
N THR A 157 1.98 -0.05 6.65
CA THR A 157 2.92 -1.00 7.26
C THR A 157 4.36 -0.63 6.92
N ALA A 158 4.65 -0.40 5.63
CA ALA A 158 5.99 -0.03 5.18
C ALA A 158 6.46 1.32 5.74
N LYS A 159 5.55 2.27 5.97
CA LYS A 159 5.85 3.60 6.53
C LYS A 159 6.22 3.52 8.01
N HIS A 160 5.47 2.77 8.79
CA HIS A 160 5.63 2.74 10.25
C HIS A 160 6.54 1.62 10.75
N VAL A 161 6.47 0.45 10.16
CA VAL A 161 7.23 -0.73 10.53
C VAL A 161 8.41 -0.96 9.61
N GLY A 162 8.20 -0.74 8.31
CA GLY A 162 9.07 -1.15 7.23
C GLY A 162 8.74 -2.56 6.74
N ILE A 163 9.44 -3.02 5.71
CA ILE A 163 9.24 -4.34 5.10
C ILE A 163 10.60 -5.04 5.00
N PRO A 164 10.75 -6.27 5.54
CA PRO A 164 11.97 -7.06 5.39
C PRO A 164 12.09 -7.59 3.96
N THR A 165 13.29 -8.00 3.54
CA THR A 165 13.46 -8.72 2.29
C THR A 165 12.87 -10.13 2.38
N VAL A 166 12.57 -10.73 1.23
CA VAL A 166 12.15 -12.14 1.15
C VAL A 166 13.21 -13.06 1.74
N LYS A 167 14.50 -12.73 1.54
CA LYS A 167 15.63 -13.51 2.09
C LYS A 167 15.55 -13.61 3.62
N THR A 168 15.26 -12.53 4.30
CA THR A 168 15.23 -12.49 5.77
C THR A 168 13.90 -13.00 6.32
N TYR A 169 12.78 -12.73 5.64
CA TYR A 169 11.46 -13.18 6.06
C TYR A 169 11.18 -14.65 5.71
N GLY A 170 11.79 -15.16 4.63
CA GLY A 170 11.77 -16.57 4.25
C GLY A 170 10.67 -16.97 3.26
N ARG A 171 9.75 -16.08 2.88
CA ARG A 171 8.67 -16.37 1.93
C ARG A 171 8.10 -15.10 1.28
N VAL A 172 7.49 -15.23 0.11
CA VAL A 172 6.79 -14.14 -0.60
C VAL A 172 5.29 -14.14 -0.27
N GLU A 173 4.70 -15.32 -0.23
CA GLU A 173 3.27 -15.55 -0.07
C GLU A 173 2.96 -16.40 1.17
N ALA A 174 1.75 -16.26 1.70
CA ALA A 174 1.34 -16.97 2.89
C ALA A 174 1.29 -18.48 2.69
N ASP A 175 1.85 -19.20 3.61
CA ASP A 175 1.44 -20.58 3.90
C ASP A 175 0.09 -20.56 4.64
N LYS A 176 -0.81 -21.49 4.31
CA LYS A 176 -2.14 -21.62 4.93
C LYS A 176 -2.10 -21.65 6.47
N ASP A 177 -1.05 -22.25 7.04
CA ASP A 177 -0.89 -22.43 8.48
C ASP A 177 -0.25 -21.21 9.17
N LEU A 178 0.17 -20.21 8.38
CA LEU A 178 0.84 -19.01 8.86
C LEU A 178 0.01 -17.73 8.64
N ILE A 179 -1.21 -17.85 8.09
CA ILE A 179 -2.09 -16.70 7.84
C ILE A 179 -2.42 -15.99 9.16
N GLY A 180 -2.21 -14.68 9.18
CA GLY A 180 -2.44 -13.85 10.36
C GLY A 180 -1.36 -13.93 11.43
N LYS A 181 -0.33 -14.76 11.26
CA LYS A 181 0.81 -14.83 12.18
C LYS A 181 1.82 -13.73 11.86
N TRP A 182 2.21 -12.99 12.88
CA TRP A 182 3.24 -11.96 12.75
C TRP A 182 4.62 -12.58 12.72
N ALA A 183 5.57 -11.88 12.11
CA ALA A 183 6.96 -12.29 12.10
C ALA A 183 7.50 -12.37 13.52
N ASN A 184 8.12 -13.50 13.90
CA ASN A 184 8.76 -13.70 15.19
C ASN A 184 10.28 -13.70 15.02
N GLY A 185 10.95 -12.82 15.72
CA GLY A 185 12.40 -12.69 15.72
C GLY A 185 12.90 -11.30 15.36
N TYR A 186 13.66 -10.70 16.26
CA TYR A 186 14.22 -9.35 16.12
C TYR A 186 14.95 -9.10 14.79
N PRO A 187 15.73 -10.03 14.20
CA PRO A 187 16.44 -9.76 12.94
C PRO A 187 15.50 -9.37 11.78
N ILE A 188 14.29 -9.96 11.73
CA ILE A 188 13.31 -9.65 10.69
C ILE A 188 12.83 -8.21 10.83
N TRP A 189 12.46 -7.81 12.05
CA TRP A 189 12.01 -6.46 12.35
C TRP A 189 13.12 -5.42 12.18
N ARG A 190 14.35 -5.79 12.56
CA ARG A 190 15.52 -4.91 12.41
C ARG A 190 15.81 -4.59 10.96
N GLU A 191 15.75 -5.60 10.07
CA GLU A 191 15.91 -5.36 8.64
C GLU A 191 14.72 -4.58 8.08
N ALA A 192 13.48 -4.90 8.49
CA ALA A 192 12.29 -4.19 8.02
C ALA A 192 12.43 -2.67 8.21
N MET A 193 12.96 -2.22 9.34
CA MET A 193 13.13 -0.79 9.63
C MET A 193 13.95 -0.05 8.57
N GLU A 194 14.79 -0.74 7.81
CA GLU A 194 15.67 -0.11 6.82
C GLU A 194 14.99 0.26 5.50
N TYR A 195 13.84 -0.34 5.22
CA TYR A 195 13.12 -0.19 3.96
C TYR A 195 11.73 0.40 4.22
N ARG A 196 11.55 1.67 3.89
CA ARG A 196 10.37 2.46 4.25
C ARG A 196 9.65 3.03 3.04
N VAL A 197 8.33 3.19 3.19
CA VAL A 197 7.57 4.16 2.40
C VAL A 197 7.76 5.52 3.05
N ALA A 198 8.24 6.50 2.29
CA ALA A 198 8.38 7.89 2.73
C ALA A 198 7.03 8.62 2.67
N GLY A 199 6.26 8.36 1.62
CA GLY A 199 4.94 8.92 1.42
C GLY A 199 4.19 8.20 0.31
N TYR A 200 2.88 8.43 0.22
CA TYR A 200 2.05 7.94 -0.88
C TYR A 200 0.94 8.94 -1.20
N ARG A 201 0.45 8.86 -2.44
CA ARG A 201 -0.61 9.72 -2.94
C ARG A 201 -1.53 8.96 -3.87
N TYR A 202 -2.80 9.31 -3.87
CA TYR A 202 -3.78 8.86 -4.85
C TYR A 202 -4.16 9.99 -5.79
N THR A 203 -4.09 9.73 -7.10
CA THR A 203 -4.50 10.64 -8.15
C THR A 203 -5.88 10.21 -8.66
N PRO A 204 -6.88 11.09 -8.70
CA PRO A 204 -8.15 10.79 -9.35
C PRO A 204 -7.95 10.50 -10.84
N THR A 205 -8.90 9.81 -11.48
CA THR A 205 -8.84 9.42 -12.90
C THR A 205 -10.12 9.74 -13.66
N ALA A 206 -10.84 10.77 -13.22
CA ALA A 206 -12.12 11.16 -13.80
C ALA A 206 -12.00 12.05 -15.06
N THR A 207 -10.81 12.55 -15.34
CA THR A 207 -10.58 13.48 -16.46
C THR A 207 -9.34 13.10 -17.26
N VAL A 208 -9.28 13.58 -18.51
CA VAL A 208 -8.12 13.41 -19.39
C VAL A 208 -6.84 13.94 -18.73
N ALA A 209 -6.89 15.10 -18.10
CA ALA A 209 -5.73 15.70 -17.43
C ALA A 209 -5.20 14.83 -16.28
N GLN A 210 -6.09 14.13 -15.56
CA GLN A 210 -5.71 13.20 -14.50
C GLN A 210 -5.11 11.90 -15.06
N ILE A 211 -5.60 11.42 -16.20
CA ILE A 211 -4.96 10.32 -16.93
C ILE A 211 -3.57 10.74 -17.41
N ASP A 212 -3.42 11.97 -17.91
CA ASP A 212 -2.11 12.49 -18.33
C ASP A 212 -1.13 12.63 -17.14
N GLU A 213 -1.60 13.00 -15.97
CA GLU A 213 -0.77 12.98 -14.73
C GLU A 213 -0.28 11.56 -14.43
N ALA A 214 -1.16 10.57 -14.53
CA ALA A 214 -0.80 9.16 -14.34
C ALA A 214 0.20 8.67 -15.39
N ARG A 215 0.00 9.01 -16.68
CA ARG A 215 0.94 8.71 -17.77
C ARG A 215 2.30 9.37 -17.53
N GLY A 216 2.29 10.62 -17.05
CA GLY A 216 3.51 11.33 -16.67
C GLY A 216 4.32 10.60 -15.62
N TRP A 217 3.68 10.12 -14.56
CA TRP A 217 4.35 9.31 -13.52
C TRP A 217 4.89 7.99 -14.06
N LEU A 218 4.12 7.31 -14.90
CA LEU A 218 4.53 6.06 -15.56
C LEU A 218 5.71 6.25 -16.51
N PHE A 219 5.86 7.46 -17.09
CA PHE A 219 6.97 7.78 -17.99
C PHE A 219 8.19 8.29 -17.20
N ASP A 220 8.01 9.26 -16.33
CA ASP A 220 9.10 9.90 -15.57
C ASP A 220 8.62 10.41 -14.21
N ARG A 221 8.88 9.65 -13.16
CA ARG A 221 8.47 9.97 -11.78
C ARG A 221 9.22 11.14 -11.15
N ASN A 222 10.43 11.44 -11.63
CA ASN A 222 11.31 12.45 -11.00
C ASN A 222 11.38 13.76 -11.73
N GLN A 223 10.66 13.90 -12.86
CA GLN A 223 10.86 14.93 -13.86
C GLN A 223 12.25 14.86 -14.54
N PRO A 224 12.33 15.08 -15.84
CA PRO A 224 13.59 14.91 -16.54
C PRO A 224 14.63 15.91 -16.00
N LYS A 225 15.62 15.38 -15.33
CA LYS A 225 16.85 16.13 -15.10
C LYS A 225 17.64 16.17 -16.41
N ALA A 226 18.10 17.34 -16.78
CA ALA A 226 18.84 17.52 -18.03
C ALA A 226 19.95 16.46 -18.14
N GLY A 227 19.93 15.70 -19.26
CA GLY A 227 20.91 14.64 -19.53
C GLY A 227 20.67 13.27 -18.91
N GLN A 228 19.56 13.07 -18.17
CA GLN A 228 19.16 11.76 -17.66
C GLN A 228 18.01 11.18 -18.46
N ALA A 229 18.06 9.87 -18.71
CA ALA A 229 16.94 9.15 -19.30
C ALA A 229 15.75 9.11 -18.30
N PRO A 230 14.51 9.24 -18.77
CA PRO A 230 13.34 9.15 -17.92
C PRO A 230 13.21 7.77 -17.27
N VAL A 231 12.76 7.77 -16.02
CA VAL A 231 12.52 6.57 -15.24
C VAL A 231 11.12 6.64 -14.66
N GLY A 232 10.20 5.86 -15.23
CA GLY A 232 8.83 5.77 -14.77
C GLY A 232 8.66 5.02 -13.46
N GLY A 233 7.60 5.36 -12.73
CA GLY A 233 7.12 4.63 -11.55
C GLY A 233 6.01 3.63 -11.91
N LEU A 234 5.44 3.00 -10.89
CA LEU A 234 4.27 2.14 -10.98
C LEU A 234 3.09 2.77 -10.25
N LEU A 235 1.87 2.29 -10.53
CA LEU A 235 0.65 2.76 -9.88
C LEU A 235 -0.18 1.58 -9.35
N ALA A 236 -0.75 1.73 -8.18
CA ALA A 236 -1.76 0.80 -7.66
C ALA A 236 -3.14 1.20 -8.17
N LEU A 237 -3.89 0.22 -8.61
CA LEU A 237 -5.25 0.34 -9.09
C LEU A 237 -6.12 -0.65 -8.32
N ASP A 238 -7.21 -0.18 -7.75
CA ASP A 238 -8.27 -1.04 -7.21
C ASP A 238 -9.37 -1.20 -8.27
N GLY A 239 -9.61 -2.43 -8.72
CA GLY A 239 -10.58 -2.77 -9.74
C GLY A 239 -11.70 -3.67 -9.24
N ARG A 240 -12.67 -3.94 -10.10
CA ARG A 240 -13.77 -4.86 -9.86
C ARG A 240 -13.62 -6.11 -10.73
N MET A 241 -13.58 -7.30 -10.13
CA MET A 241 -13.14 -8.52 -10.83
C MET A 241 -14.25 -9.58 -11.03
N GLY A 242 -15.49 -9.31 -10.63
CA GLY A 242 -16.54 -10.34 -10.68
C GLY A 242 -17.05 -10.71 -12.07
N GLU A 243 -16.99 -9.80 -13.01
CA GLU A 243 -17.58 -9.96 -14.35
C GLU A 243 -16.58 -9.80 -15.50
N LEU A 244 -15.32 -10.11 -15.26
CA LEU A 244 -14.24 -9.93 -16.26
C LEU A 244 -14.55 -10.54 -17.63
N LYS A 245 -15.14 -11.74 -17.65
CA LYS A 245 -15.51 -12.39 -18.93
C LYS A 245 -16.51 -11.57 -19.77
N LYS A 246 -17.34 -10.75 -19.10
CA LYS A 246 -18.32 -9.90 -19.78
C LYS A 246 -17.71 -8.62 -20.33
N VAL A 247 -16.66 -8.12 -19.68
CA VAL A 247 -16.01 -6.84 -20.00
C VAL A 247 -14.67 -7.00 -20.72
N THR A 248 -14.13 -8.22 -20.79
CA THR A 248 -12.96 -8.53 -21.60
C THR A 248 -13.36 -8.69 -23.05
N ARG A 249 -12.60 -8.05 -23.94
CA ARG A 249 -12.72 -8.16 -25.38
C ARG A 249 -11.36 -8.53 -25.96
N THR A 250 -11.36 -9.21 -27.08
CA THR A 250 -10.14 -9.46 -27.86
C THR A 250 -10.08 -8.45 -29.00
N ILE A 251 -8.94 -7.80 -29.14
CA ILE A 251 -8.70 -6.82 -30.22
C ILE A 251 -8.82 -7.52 -31.57
N PRO A 252 -9.65 -7.01 -32.50
CA PRO A 252 -9.94 -7.65 -33.79
C PRO A 252 -8.70 -7.83 -34.66
N GLU A 253 -8.78 -8.79 -35.61
CA GLU A 253 -7.76 -8.98 -36.63
C GLU A 253 -7.68 -7.73 -37.55
N GLY A 254 -6.45 -7.30 -37.81
CA GLY A 254 -6.17 -6.09 -38.61
C GLY A 254 -5.94 -4.83 -37.77
N ASP A 255 -6.34 -4.83 -36.48
CA ASP A 255 -6.09 -3.71 -35.57
C ASP A 255 -4.73 -3.83 -34.88
N TYR A 256 -4.28 -2.70 -34.32
CA TYR A 256 -3.05 -2.65 -33.49
C TYR A 256 -3.17 -3.57 -32.28
N LEU A 257 -2.21 -4.48 -32.11
CA LEU A 257 -2.23 -5.52 -31.10
C LEU A 257 -3.38 -6.54 -31.24
N ALA A 258 -3.77 -6.88 -32.46
CA ALA A 258 -4.75 -7.93 -32.73
C ALA A 258 -4.48 -9.21 -31.94
N GLY A 259 -5.52 -9.77 -31.33
CA GLY A 259 -5.45 -10.95 -30.48
C GLY A 259 -5.08 -10.69 -29.01
N GLU A 260 -4.71 -9.47 -28.63
CA GLU A 260 -4.57 -9.09 -27.23
C GLU A 260 -5.93 -8.87 -26.56
N ASP A 261 -5.98 -9.09 -25.26
CA ASP A 261 -7.17 -8.84 -24.45
C ASP A 261 -7.19 -7.41 -23.90
N VAL A 262 -8.36 -6.78 -23.94
CA VAL A 262 -8.62 -5.44 -23.42
C VAL A 262 -9.85 -5.45 -22.50
N TRP A 263 -9.76 -4.78 -21.36
CA TRP A 263 -10.91 -4.45 -20.54
C TRP A 263 -11.49 -3.12 -20.99
N ILE A 264 -12.77 -3.15 -21.32
CA ILE A 264 -13.50 -1.96 -21.78
C ILE A 264 -14.30 -1.30 -20.65
N ASP A 265 -14.49 -2.00 -19.52
CA ASP A 265 -15.25 -1.58 -18.34
C ASP A 265 -14.90 -2.48 -17.15
N TRP A 266 -15.40 -2.16 -15.95
CA TRP A 266 -15.28 -2.99 -14.74
C TRP A 266 -16.47 -3.93 -14.52
N GLY A 267 -17.57 -3.72 -15.22
CA GLY A 267 -18.85 -4.39 -15.01
C GLY A 267 -19.59 -3.93 -13.75
N PRO A 268 -20.89 -4.25 -13.65
CA PRO A 268 -21.78 -3.73 -12.60
C PRO A 268 -21.59 -4.38 -11.24
N SER A 269 -20.93 -5.54 -11.17
CA SER A 269 -20.76 -6.32 -9.92
C SER A 269 -19.39 -6.97 -9.81
N GLY A 270 -19.03 -7.39 -8.60
CA GLY A 270 -17.79 -8.12 -8.36
C GLY A 270 -17.14 -7.74 -7.02
N PHE A 271 -16.04 -8.42 -6.72
CA PHE A 271 -15.23 -8.14 -5.55
C PHE A 271 -14.11 -7.14 -5.87
N GLY A 272 -13.68 -6.37 -4.87
CA GLY A 272 -12.54 -5.46 -5.00
C GLY A 272 -11.24 -6.25 -5.17
N HIS A 273 -10.37 -5.77 -6.07
CA HIS A 273 -9.11 -6.42 -6.40
C HIS A 273 -8.02 -5.39 -6.66
N GLY A 274 -6.85 -5.59 -6.05
CA GLY A 274 -5.69 -4.74 -6.28
C GLY A 274 -4.91 -5.23 -7.52
N ILE A 275 -4.54 -4.29 -8.40
CA ILE A 275 -3.83 -4.55 -9.65
C ILE A 275 -2.69 -3.53 -9.79
N THR A 276 -1.60 -3.92 -10.42
CA THR A 276 -0.46 -3.03 -10.68
C THR A 276 -0.55 -2.46 -12.09
N CYS A 277 -0.67 -1.13 -12.20
CA CYS A 277 -0.52 -0.43 -13.47
C CYS A 277 0.98 -0.18 -13.71
N VAL A 278 1.49 -0.72 -14.81
CA VAL A 278 2.93 -0.73 -15.13
C VAL A 278 3.28 0.16 -16.31
N GLY A 279 2.29 0.67 -17.02
CA GLY A 279 2.52 1.47 -18.21
C GLY A 279 1.24 1.85 -18.90
N TYR A 280 1.37 2.31 -20.11
CA TYR A 280 0.26 2.68 -20.98
C TYR A 280 0.64 2.49 -22.45
N ASP A 281 -0.40 2.43 -23.30
CA ASP A 281 -0.27 2.43 -24.75
C ASP A 281 -1.44 3.21 -25.37
N ASP A 282 -1.12 4.36 -25.95
CA ASP A 282 -2.11 5.28 -26.54
C ASP A 282 -2.67 4.80 -27.89
N GLN A 283 -2.09 3.75 -28.49
CA GLN A 283 -2.52 3.20 -29.76
C GLN A 283 -3.56 2.08 -29.59
N VAL A 284 -3.59 1.45 -28.43
CA VAL A 284 -4.60 0.42 -28.11
C VAL A 284 -5.98 1.03 -28.16
N GLY A 285 -6.89 0.38 -28.87
CA GLY A 285 -8.26 0.82 -28.97
C GLY A 285 -9.22 -0.35 -29.13
N PHE A 286 -10.49 -0.08 -28.88
CA PHE A 286 -11.58 -1.02 -29.09
C PHE A 286 -12.84 -0.22 -29.44
N ASP A 287 -13.54 -0.64 -30.48
CA ASP A 287 -14.85 -0.09 -30.88
C ASP A 287 -15.90 -0.51 -29.84
N VAL A 288 -16.19 0.36 -28.90
CA VAL A 288 -17.08 0.08 -27.76
C VAL A 288 -18.55 0.19 -28.16
N ASN A 289 -18.86 1.17 -29.06
CA ASN A 289 -20.23 1.43 -29.50
C ASN A 289 -20.66 0.61 -30.72
N GLY A 290 -19.74 -0.09 -31.40
CA GLY A 290 -20.01 -0.96 -32.54
C GLY A 290 -20.27 -0.22 -33.84
N ASP A 291 -19.77 1.01 -34.03
CA ASP A 291 -19.96 1.83 -35.21
C ASP A 291 -18.92 1.57 -36.33
N GLY A 292 -17.98 0.66 -36.06
CA GLY A 292 -16.90 0.29 -36.99
C GLY A 292 -15.70 1.24 -36.95
N LYS A 293 -15.61 2.12 -35.93
CA LYS A 293 -14.51 3.07 -35.75
C LYS A 293 -14.03 3.06 -34.29
N VAL A 294 -12.77 3.37 -34.11
CA VAL A 294 -12.21 3.62 -32.76
C VAL A 294 -11.90 5.11 -32.67
N SER A 295 -12.65 5.83 -31.84
CA SER A 295 -12.65 7.28 -31.77
C SER A 295 -12.44 7.80 -30.34
N ASN A 296 -12.01 9.07 -30.20
CA ASN A 296 -11.91 9.78 -28.93
C ASN A 296 -12.67 11.12 -28.95
N ASP A 297 -13.37 11.43 -30.02
CA ASP A 297 -13.98 12.72 -30.32
C ASP A 297 -15.48 12.64 -30.62
N ILE A 298 -16.10 11.49 -30.37
CA ILE A 298 -17.54 11.24 -30.55
C ILE A 298 -18.15 10.98 -29.16
N ASP A 299 -19.33 11.53 -28.90
CA ASP A 299 -20.15 11.19 -27.74
C ASP A 299 -20.76 9.79 -27.95
N ILE A 300 -20.10 8.76 -27.41
CA ILE A 300 -20.52 7.35 -27.58
C ILE A 300 -21.56 6.92 -26.55
N ASN A 301 -21.66 7.62 -25.41
CA ASN A 301 -22.61 7.29 -24.35
C ASN A 301 -23.92 8.09 -24.45
N GLY A 302 -24.02 9.10 -25.32
CA GLY A 302 -25.23 9.87 -25.62
C GLY A 302 -25.58 10.89 -24.53
N ASP A 303 -24.64 11.34 -23.72
CA ASP A 303 -24.88 12.31 -22.66
C ASP A 303 -24.78 13.78 -23.11
N GLY A 304 -24.47 14.01 -24.38
CA GLY A 304 -24.34 15.33 -25.00
C GLY A 304 -22.96 15.98 -24.84
N LYS A 305 -21.96 15.23 -24.37
CA LYS A 305 -20.61 15.71 -24.16
C LYS A 305 -19.59 14.67 -24.61
N VAL A 306 -18.44 15.12 -25.07
CA VAL A 306 -17.28 14.25 -25.31
C VAL A 306 -16.33 14.37 -24.12
N THR A 307 -16.21 13.29 -23.37
CA THR A 307 -15.43 13.20 -22.11
C THR A 307 -14.44 12.04 -22.15
N LEU A 308 -13.80 11.74 -21.02
CA LEU A 308 -12.97 10.54 -20.88
C LEU A 308 -13.79 9.25 -21.05
N ALA A 309 -15.07 9.27 -20.65
CA ALA A 309 -15.97 8.11 -20.77
C ALA A 309 -16.21 7.68 -22.24
N ASP A 310 -16.00 8.60 -23.19
CA ASP A 310 -16.26 8.39 -24.61
C ASP A 310 -15.02 7.97 -25.42
N ARG A 311 -13.89 7.76 -24.71
CA ARG A 311 -12.65 7.41 -25.39
C ARG A 311 -12.55 5.91 -25.63
N GLU A 312 -12.39 5.54 -26.86
CA GLU A 312 -12.19 4.17 -27.34
C GLU A 312 -10.72 3.84 -27.60
N ARG A 313 -9.83 4.86 -27.55
CA ARG A 313 -8.40 4.72 -27.78
C ARG A 313 -7.59 5.24 -26.59
N GLY A 314 -6.57 4.46 -26.25
CA GLY A 314 -5.66 4.65 -25.15
C GLY A 314 -6.01 3.73 -23.97
N ALA A 315 -5.00 3.01 -23.47
CA ALA A 315 -5.16 2.04 -22.41
C ALA A 315 -3.97 2.05 -21.44
N PHE A 316 -4.23 1.74 -20.18
CA PHE A 316 -3.19 1.33 -19.25
C PHE A 316 -2.77 -0.11 -19.51
N ILE A 317 -1.49 -0.43 -19.28
CA ILE A 317 -0.97 -1.79 -19.20
C ILE A 317 -1.02 -2.18 -17.72
N VAL A 318 -1.78 -3.21 -17.39
CA VAL A 318 -1.95 -3.67 -16.01
C VAL A 318 -1.48 -5.11 -15.85
N VAL A 319 -0.83 -5.37 -14.70
CA VAL A 319 -0.34 -6.69 -14.29
C VAL A 319 -1.20 -7.20 -13.15
N ASN A 320 -1.68 -8.43 -13.29
CA ASN A 320 -2.45 -9.12 -12.27
C ASN A 320 -1.56 -10.05 -11.43
N SER A 321 -1.94 -10.25 -10.19
CA SER A 321 -1.29 -11.20 -9.26
C SER A 321 -1.85 -12.64 -9.37
N TRP A 322 -2.29 -13.06 -10.56
CA TRP A 322 -2.81 -14.42 -10.81
C TRP A 322 -1.85 -15.30 -11.60
N GLY A 323 -0.60 -14.87 -11.70
CA GLY A 323 0.49 -15.59 -12.35
C GLY A 323 0.66 -15.24 -13.82
N GLN A 324 1.82 -15.59 -14.33
CA GLN A 324 2.25 -15.27 -15.69
C GLN A 324 1.42 -15.98 -16.78
N THR A 325 0.73 -17.07 -16.42
CA THR A 325 -0.13 -17.81 -17.36
C THR A 325 -1.56 -17.25 -17.45
N TRP A 326 -1.89 -16.21 -16.67
CA TRP A 326 -3.17 -15.55 -16.74
C TRP A 326 -3.17 -14.52 -17.88
N SER A 327 -4.22 -14.48 -18.70
CA SER A 327 -4.28 -13.70 -19.92
C SER A 327 -3.00 -13.88 -20.75
N LYS A 328 -2.40 -12.83 -21.27
CA LYS A 328 -1.12 -12.90 -21.98
C LYS A 328 0.01 -12.39 -21.08
N ASP A 329 0.89 -13.29 -20.70
CA ASP A 329 2.04 -13.00 -19.82
C ASP A 329 1.68 -12.31 -18.48
N GLY A 330 0.47 -12.60 -17.94
CA GLY A 330 -0.02 -11.99 -16.69
C GLY A 330 -0.47 -10.54 -16.81
N LYS A 331 -0.64 -10.03 -18.04
CA LYS A 331 -0.97 -8.64 -18.36
C LYS A 331 -2.29 -8.55 -19.13
N ILE A 332 -2.88 -7.37 -19.11
CA ILE A 332 -4.02 -6.98 -19.93
C ILE A 332 -4.00 -5.47 -20.15
N TYR A 333 -4.66 -5.02 -21.20
CA TYR A 333 -4.92 -3.60 -21.45
C TYR A 333 -6.24 -3.18 -20.79
N LEU A 334 -6.26 -1.97 -20.20
CA LEU A 334 -7.44 -1.38 -19.58
C LEU A 334 -7.69 -0.03 -20.24
N LEU A 335 -8.78 0.13 -20.98
CA LEU A 335 -9.11 1.39 -21.63
C LEU A 335 -9.16 2.54 -20.61
N TYR A 336 -8.73 3.73 -20.99
CA TYR A 336 -8.80 4.91 -20.12
C TYR A 336 -10.25 5.24 -19.74
N SER A 337 -11.20 5.01 -20.64
CA SER A 337 -12.63 5.19 -20.36
C SER A 337 -13.16 4.30 -19.24
N ALA A 338 -12.60 3.10 -19.07
CA ALA A 338 -12.98 2.22 -17.96
C ALA A 338 -12.65 2.80 -16.56
N MET A 339 -11.78 3.82 -16.50
CA MET A 339 -11.45 4.49 -15.24
C MET A 339 -12.56 5.43 -14.74
N VAL A 340 -13.58 5.70 -15.57
CA VAL A 340 -14.68 6.65 -15.26
C VAL A 340 -15.96 5.90 -14.89
N ASP A 341 -15.88 4.81 -14.16
CA ASP A 341 -17.08 4.12 -13.68
C ASP A 341 -17.70 4.89 -12.49
N PRO A 342 -18.91 5.48 -12.63
CA PRO A 342 -19.56 6.21 -11.56
C PRO A 342 -20.01 5.31 -10.41
N THR A 343 -20.12 4.02 -10.63
CA THR A 343 -20.59 3.02 -9.65
C THR A 343 -19.43 2.43 -8.83
N TRP A 344 -18.21 2.45 -9.37
CA TRP A 344 -17.00 1.92 -8.72
C TRP A 344 -16.00 3.01 -8.31
N LYS A 345 -16.30 3.68 -7.23
CA LYS A 345 -15.52 4.82 -6.74
C LYS A 345 -14.09 4.50 -6.34
N ARG A 346 -13.75 3.25 -6.10
CA ARG A 346 -12.38 2.81 -5.79
C ARG A 346 -11.50 2.71 -7.03
N GLY A 347 -12.09 2.40 -8.19
CA GLY A 347 -11.38 2.36 -9.48
C GLY A 347 -11.02 3.74 -10.04
N ASN A 348 -11.59 4.80 -9.49
CA ASN A 348 -11.38 6.16 -9.97
C ASN A 348 -10.11 6.82 -9.40
N TYR A 349 -9.19 6.06 -8.84
CA TYR A 349 -7.95 6.56 -8.26
C TYR A 349 -6.79 5.62 -8.54
N LEU A 350 -5.64 6.21 -8.83
CA LEU A 350 -4.36 5.52 -8.97
C LEU A 350 -3.41 5.94 -7.86
N GLY A 351 -2.90 4.95 -7.11
CA GLY A 351 -2.00 5.17 -5.99
C GLY A 351 -0.53 5.05 -6.38
N ARG A 352 0.30 5.95 -5.88
CA ARG A 352 1.76 5.94 -6.05
C ARG A 352 2.48 6.14 -4.73
N ILE A 353 3.74 5.72 -4.66
CA ILE A 353 4.57 5.85 -3.47
C ILE A 353 5.91 6.50 -3.78
N GLU A 354 6.50 7.06 -2.75
CA GLU A 354 7.92 7.29 -2.64
C GLU A 354 8.51 6.42 -1.54
N VAL A 355 9.70 5.90 -1.75
CA VAL A 355 10.39 5.03 -0.82
C VAL A 355 11.67 5.68 -0.31
N SER A 356 12.14 5.24 0.86
CA SER A 356 13.38 5.69 1.45
C SER A 356 14.14 4.56 2.11
N ARG A 357 15.46 4.71 2.18
CA ARG A 357 16.28 3.94 3.11
C ARG A 357 16.29 4.65 4.45
N HIS A 358 16.15 3.88 5.51
CA HIS A 358 16.19 4.36 6.88
C HIS A 358 17.25 3.58 7.67
N ILE A 359 18.10 4.31 8.40
CA ILE A 359 19.10 3.69 9.27
C ILE A 359 18.70 3.97 10.71
N PRO A 360 18.10 2.98 11.42
CA PRO A 360 17.76 3.17 12.81
C PRO A 360 19.02 3.38 13.64
N ARG A 361 19.09 4.50 14.36
CA ARG A 361 20.22 4.87 15.23
C ARG A 361 20.21 4.10 16.54
N SER A 362 19.03 3.78 17.03
CA SER A 362 18.81 2.99 18.23
C SER A 362 17.57 2.12 18.03
N THR A 363 17.61 0.90 18.56
CA THR A 363 16.48 -0.04 18.45
C THR A 363 16.25 -0.74 19.77
N LEU A 364 15.00 -1.08 20.03
CA LEU A 364 14.60 -1.86 21.19
C LEU A 364 14.10 -3.24 20.72
N LYS A 365 14.64 -4.29 21.36
CA LYS A 365 14.15 -5.65 21.23
C LYS A 365 13.19 -5.94 22.35
N LEU A 366 11.96 -6.34 22.01
CA LEU A 366 10.93 -6.73 22.96
C LEU A 366 10.51 -8.16 22.75
N LYS A 367 10.14 -8.81 23.85
CA LYS A 367 9.48 -10.13 23.82
C LYS A 367 8.19 -10.02 24.63
N LEU A 368 7.06 -10.13 23.95
CA LEU A 368 5.73 -9.85 24.48
C LEU A 368 4.80 -11.02 24.20
N ALA A 369 3.87 -11.27 25.11
CA ALA A 369 2.72 -12.15 24.90
C ALA A 369 1.44 -11.41 25.28
N CYS A 370 0.40 -11.56 24.48
CA CYS A 370 -0.91 -11.00 24.76
C CYS A 370 -1.96 -11.84 24.03
N ASN A 371 -3.05 -12.17 24.72
CA ASN A 371 -4.11 -13.03 24.18
C ASN A 371 -5.00 -12.32 23.17
N LYS A 372 -5.00 -10.98 23.20
CA LYS A 372 -5.70 -10.15 22.21
C LYS A 372 -4.85 -8.95 21.84
N ARG A 373 -4.60 -8.75 20.55
CA ARG A 373 -3.84 -7.62 20.05
C ARG A 373 -4.46 -6.28 20.41
N SER A 374 -5.81 -6.21 20.46
CA SER A 374 -6.55 -5.01 20.84
C SER A 374 -6.33 -4.56 22.28
N ASP A 375 -5.93 -5.46 23.16
CA ASP A 375 -5.72 -5.17 24.59
C ASP A 375 -4.30 -4.68 24.88
N LEU A 376 -3.39 -4.80 23.90
CA LEU A 376 -1.99 -4.39 24.08
C LEU A 376 -1.82 -2.89 23.82
N ARG A 377 -1.14 -2.25 24.77
CA ARG A 377 -0.62 -0.88 24.62
C ARG A 377 0.84 -0.87 25.05
N VAL A 378 1.68 -0.29 24.23
CA VAL A 378 3.11 -0.14 24.51
C VAL A 378 3.49 1.31 24.28
N THR A 379 3.97 1.97 25.32
CA THR A 379 4.59 3.28 25.23
C THR A 379 6.04 3.17 25.70
N ILE A 380 6.94 3.76 24.97
CA ILE A 380 8.37 3.80 25.27
C ILE A 380 8.73 5.25 25.53
N GLY A 381 9.30 5.51 26.71
CA GLY A 381 9.74 6.85 27.07
C GLY A 381 11.25 6.91 27.29
N ILE A 382 11.83 8.08 27.07
CA ILE A 382 13.19 8.42 27.48
C ILE A 382 13.17 9.62 28.42
N ALA A 383 14.10 9.62 29.37
CA ALA A 383 14.33 10.74 30.27
C ALA A 383 15.83 10.92 30.46
N GLY A 384 16.25 12.17 30.68
CA GLY A 384 17.67 12.52 30.95
C GLY A 384 18.10 12.18 32.38
N ASP A 385 17.15 12.04 33.30
CA ASP A 385 17.39 11.68 34.70
C ASP A 385 16.92 10.23 35.00
N LYS A 386 17.80 9.43 35.60
CA LYS A 386 17.53 8.05 36.00
C LYS A 386 16.40 7.94 37.05
N ASP A 387 16.15 8.99 37.81
CA ASP A 387 15.11 9.05 38.84
C ASP A 387 13.81 9.73 38.35
N ALA A 388 13.73 10.03 37.04
CA ALA A 388 12.55 10.64 36.43
C ALA A 388 11.32 9.74 36.57
N THR A 389 10.22 10.30 37.06
CA THR A 389 8.91 9.62 37.12
C THR A 389 8.05 9.80 35.88
N LYS A 390 8.52 10.64 34.94
CA LYS A 390 7.87 10.90 33.66
C LYS A 390 8.91 10.93 32.53
N ALA A 391 8.53 10.43 31.39
CA ALA A 391 9.35 10.56 30.20
C ALA A 391 9.36 12.01 29.69
N GLU A 392 10.49 12.46 29.16
CA GLU A 392 10.63 13.73 28.44
C GLU A 392 10.13 13.60 27.01
N HIS A 393 10.39 12.43 26.40
CA HIS A 393 9.89 12.07 25.08
C HIS A 393 9.25 10.68 25.14
N GLU A 394 8.16 10.51 24.40
CA GLU A 394 7.43 9.25 24.35
C GLU A 394 7.20 8.80 22.91
N LEU A 395 7.22 7.49 22.69
CA LEU A 395 6.92 6.81 21.44
C LEU A 395 5.88 5.72 21.69
N ALA A 396 4.78 5.76 20.95
CA ALA A 396 3.80 4.70 20.92
C ALA A 396 3.95 3.91 19.59
N PRO A 397 4.81 2.87 19.57
CA PRO A 397 5.17 2.21 18.31
C PRO A 397 4.01 1.46 17.70
N GLN A 398 3.85 1.58 16.40
CA GLN A 398 2.94 0.78 15.61
C GLN A 398 3.62 -0.57 15.24
N PRO A 399 2.89 -1.68 15.14
CA PRO A 399 1.43 -1.84 15.29
C PRO A 399 0.95 -2.18 16.71
N LEU A 400 1.75 -1.94 17.76
CA LEU A 400 1.51 -2.40 19.14
C LEU A 400 0.48 -1.58 19.93
N ASN A 401 -0.08 -0.54 19.34
CA ASN A 401 -0.98 0.37 20.07
C ASN A 401 -2.40 0.33 19.51
N GLY A 402 -3.06 -0.80 19.70
CA GLY A 402 -4.49 -0.94 19.44
C GLY A 402 -4.89 -0.92 17.98
N TRP A 403 -3.96 -1.26 17.10
CA TRP A 403 -4.26 -1.41 15.69
C TRP A 403 -4.73 -0.15 14.96
N PRO A 404 -4.16 1.04 15.20
CA PRO A 404 -4.60 2.25 14.53
C PRO A 404 -4.17 2.33 13.05
N LEU A 405 -3.20 1.52 12.60
CA LEU A 405 -2.72 1.53 11.21
C LEU A 405 -3.84 1.36 10.18
N PHE A 406 -4.93 0.68 10.55
CA PHE A 406 -5.92 0.22 9.59
C PHE A 406 -7.36 0.68 9.92
N GLY A 407 -7.52 1.62 10.84
CA GLY A 407 -8.83 2.03 11.34
C GLY A 407 -9.48 0.97 12.24
N LYS A 408 -10.82 0.97 12.35
CA LYS A 408 -11.51 -0.10 13.11
C LYS A 408 -11.12 -1.45 12.52
N PRO A 409 -10.66 -2.41 13.35
CA PRO A 409 -10.24 -3.70 12.85
C PRO A 409 -11.39 -4.35 12.08
N LYS A 410 -11.24 -4.46 10.77
CA LYS A 410 -12.10 -5.32 9.99
C LYS A 410 -11.72 -6.77 10.32
N ASN A 411 -12.71 -7.63 10.43
CA ASN A 411 -12.51 -9.07 10.50
C ASN A 411 -11.75 -9.57 11.74
N ASN A 412 -11.99 -8.97 12.90
CA ASN A 412 -11.50 -9.46 14.20
C ASN A 412 -9.95 -9.55 14.34
N VAL A 413 -9.18 -8.80 13.56
CA VAL A 413 -7.70 -8.82 13.64
C VAL A 413 -7.19 -8.48 15.05
N GLY A 414 -7.91 -7.66 15.80
CA GLY A 414 -7.61 -7.33 17.20
C GLY A 414 -7.92 -8.44 18.19
N GLU A 415 -8.78 -9.40 17.86
CA GLU A 415 -9.29 -10.42 18.76
C GLU A 415 -8.42 -11.69 18.84
N VAL A 416 -7.34 -11.75 18.07
CA VAL A 416 -6.40 -12.86 18.07
C VAL A 416 -5.18 -12.58 18.96
N PRO A 417 -4.48 -13.62 19.44
CA PRO A 417 -3.23 -13.47 20.18
C PRO A 417 -2.18 -12.68 19.39
N LEU A 418 -1.24 -12.05 20.11
CA LEU A 418 -0.23 -11.18 19.51
C LEU A 418 0.58 -11.89 18.41
N ALA A 419 1.04 -13.11 18.66
CA ALA A 419 1.80 -13.88 17.68
C ALA A 419 0.96 -14.31 16.47
N GLY A 420 -0.34 -14.56 16.67
CA GLY A 420 -1.26 -14.92 15.61
C GLY A 420 -2.39 -15.84 16.08
N PRO A 421 -3.32 -16.17 15.18
CA PRO A 421 -4.42 -17.07 15.50
C PRO A 421 -3.94 -18.41 16.06
N GLY A 422 -4.47 -18.78 17.24
CA GLY A 422 -4.11 -20.03 17.92
C GLY A 422 -2.66 -20.12 18.44
N ASP A 423 -1.96 -18.97 18.50
CA ASP A 423 -0.57 -18.93 18.96
C ASP A 423 -0.42 -17.88 20.07
N GLU A 424 -0.43 -18.34 21.33
CA GLU A 424 -0.25 -17.52 22.54
C GLU A 424 1.23 -17.40 22.96
N SER A 425 2.15 -17.92 22.16
CA SER A 425 3.57 -17.86 22.46
C SER A 425 4.09 -16.41 22.43
N PRO A 426 5.13 -16.09 23.21
CA PRO A 426 5.75 -14.79 23.16
C PRO A 426 6.32 -14.46 21.79
N LEU A 427 6.00 -13.28 21.27
CA LEU A 427 6.52 -12.73 20.03
C LEU A 427 7.73 -11.85 20.32
N GLU A 428 8.84 -12.11 19.66
CA GLU A 428 10.02 -11.24 19.66
C GLU A 428 9.94 -10.25 18.50
N ILE A 429 9.98 -8.97 18.82
CA ILE A 429 9.89 -7.87 17.85
C ILE A 429 11.02 -6.86 18.05
N GLY A 430 11.23 -6.04 17.03
CA GLY A 430 12.10 -4.86 17.08
C GLY A 430 11.28 -3.57 16.97
N ILE A 431 11.74 -2.52 17.66
CA ILE A 431 11.16 -1.17 17.56
C ILE A 431 12.29 -0.19 17.28
N ASP A 432 12.06 0.71 16.34
CA ASP A 432 12.95 1.81 16.01
C ASP A 432 12.75 2.94 17.03
N LEU A 433 13.81 3.28 17.74
CA LEU A 433 13.84 4.38 18.70
C LEU A 433 14.42 5.67 18.12
N THR A 434 14.75 5.71 16.82
CA THR A 434 15.30 6.90 16.17
C THR A 434 14.45 8.17 16.37
N PRO A 435 13.09 8.08 16.44
CA PRO A 435 12.23 9.23 16.68
C PRO A 435 12.33 9.83 18.11
N LEU A 436 12.89 9.08 19.07
CA LEU A 436 13.18 9.55 20.41
C LEU A 436 14.57 10.19 20.47
#